data_8bbb0a0544999609f7e3b72a12513619
#
_entry.id   8bbb0a0544999609f7e3b72a12513619
#
_cell.length_a   1.000
_cell.length_b   1.000
_cell.length_c   1.000
_cell.angle_alpha   90.00
_cell.angle_beta   90.00
_cell.angle_gamma   90.00
#
_symmetry.space_group_name_H-M   'P 1'
#
loop_
_entity.id
_entity.type
_entity.pdbx_description
1 polymer ?
#
loop_
_entity_poly.entity_id
_entity_poly.type
_entity_poly.pdbx_seq_one_letter_code
_entity_poly.pdbx_strand_id
1 'polypeptide(L)'
;GEIMKFMDMAAAAVAMKFSKGNCVTARVDELLFHLPIFVGALVTCTASLVYVGRTSMEVLVRVESEDLESHSGPEKALSANFTMVCMGKNGRPQAIGREYVPETELEKKLWKEAEERREIIKQRKAEKKAAPTCK
;
A
#
# COMPACT_ATOMS: atom_id res chain seq x y z
N GLY A 1 -15.50 1.53 4.15
CA GLY A 1 -16.46 0.50 3.83
C GLY A 1 -15.84 -0.84 3.49
N GLU A 2 -16.62 -1.68 2.88
CA GLU A 2 -16.20 -3.05 2.54
C GLU A 2 -15.06 -3.10 1.53
N ILE A 3 -15.04 -2.19 0.57
CA ILE A 3 -13.97 -2.12 -0.44
C ILE A 3 -12.63 -1.80 0.22
N MET A 4 -12.60 -0.84 1.14
CA MET A 4 -11.38 -0.50 1.87
C MET A 4 -10.88 -1.68 2.71
N LYS A 5 -11.79 -2.40 3.34
CA LYS A 5 -11.46 -3.62 4.09
C LYS A 5 -10.87 -4.70 3.18
N PHE A 6 -11.44 -4.87 2.00
CA PHE A 6 -10.97 -5.81 0.98
C PHE A 6 -9.54 -5.45 0.53
N MET A 7 -9.29 -4.16 0.28
CA MET A 7 -7.98 -3.66 -0.09
C MET A 7 -6.94 -3.88 1.02
N ASP A 8 -7.34 -3.62 2.27
CA ASP A 8 -6.49 -3.81 3.44
C ASP A 8 -6.08 -5.28 3.59
N MET A 9 -7.03 -6.19 3.41
CA MET A 9 -6.76 -7.63 3.45
C MET A 9 -5.79 -8.07 2.36
N ALA A 10 -5.95 -7.53 1.15
CA ALA A 10 -5.06 -7.84 0.02
C ALA A 10 -3.64 -7.33 0.29
N ALA A 11 -3.50 -6.12 0.83
CA ALA A 11 -2.20 -5.56 1.20
C ALA A 11 -1.52 -6.41 2.29
N ALA A 12 -2.27 -6.80 3.30
CA ALA A 12 -1.77 -7.65 4.39
C ALA A 12 -1.29 -9.00 3.86
N ALA A 13 -2.04 -9.61 2.96
CA ALA A 13 -1.68 -10.91 2.38
C ALA A 13 -0.34 -10.84 1.64
N VAL A 14 -0.11 -9.79 0.84
CA VAL A 14 1.14 -9.60 0.11
C VAL A 14 2.30 -9.36 1.10
N ALA A 15 2.10 -8.50 2.09
CA ALA A 15 3.12 -8.20 3.09
C ALA A 15 3.51 -9.43 3.91
N MET A 16 2.55 -10.20 4.37
CA MET A 16 2.79 -11.41 5.15
C MET A 16 3.46 -12.51 4.31
N LYS A 17 3.07 -12.63 3.05
CA LYS A 17 3.68 -13.59 2.14
C LYS A 17 5.17 -13.30 1.93
N PHE A 18 5.53 -12.03 1.79
CA PHE A 18 6.92 -11.64 1.59
C PHE A 18 7.73 -11.73 2.89
N SER A 19 7.23 -11.16 3.98
CA SER A 19 7.97 -11.08 5.24
C SER A 19 7.99 -12.39 6.03
N LYS A 20 7.05 -13.30 5.76
CA LYS A 20 6.84 -14.53 6.52
C LYS A 20 6.48 -14.27 7.98
N GLY A 21 5.96 -13.11 8.28
CA GLY A 21 5.62 -12.70 9.63
C GLY A 21 4.29 -11.97 9.68
N ASN A 22 3.94 -11.52 10.88
CA ASN A 22 2.72 -10.76 11.11
C ASN A 22 2.93 -9.30 10.70
N CYS A 23 1.96 -8.72 10.00
CA CYS A 23 2.03 -7.35 9.54
C CYS A 23 0.75 -6.60 9.86
N VAL A 24 0.90 -5.31 10.15
CA VAL A 24 -0.24 -4.41 10.39
C VAL A 24 -0.16 -3.22 9.46
N THR A 25 -1.31 -2.64 9.15
CA THR A 25 -1.38 -1.43 8.32
C THR A 25 -1.05 -0.22 9.18
N ALA A 26 -0.01 0.50 8.80
CA ALA A 26 0.42 1.70 9.52
C ALA A 26 -0.17 2.97 8.91
N ARG A 27 -0.32 3.01 7.58
CA ARG A 27 -0.92 4.17 6.90
C ARG A 27 -1.38 3.79 5.50
N VAL A 28 -2.30 4.61 4.99
CA VAL A 28 -2.79 4.50 3.61
C VAL A 28 -2.56 5.86 2.95
N ASP A 29 -1.83 5.88 1.85
CA ASP A 29 -1.50 7.09 1.11
C ASP A 29 -2.04 7.03 -0.31
N GLU A 30 -2.14 8.19 -0.94
CA GLU A 30 -2.47 8.32 -2.35
C GLU A 30 -3.75 7.56 -2.73
N LEU A 31 -4.76 7.67 -1.88
CA LEU A 31 -6.07 7.09 -2.15
C LEU A 31 -6.75 7.87 -3.27
N LEU A 32 -6.93 7.23 -4.41
CA LEU A 32 -7.49 7.83 -5.62
C LEU A 32 -8.77 7.12 -6.02
N PHE A 33 -9.86 7.87 -6.10
CA PHE A 33 -11.13 7.38 -6.62
C PHE A 33 -11.23 7.77 -8.10
N HIS A 34 -11.37 6.78 -8.96
CA HIS A 34 -11.47 6.99 -10.40
C HIS A 34 -12.92 6.86 -10.89
N LEU A 35 -13.61 5.81 -10.44
CA LEU A 35 -14.97 5.50 -10.83
C LEU A 35 -15.74 4.92 -9.66
N PRO A 36 -17.07 5.18 -9.58
CA PRO A 36 -17.89 4.54 -8.58
C PRO A 36 -18.06 3.05 -8.87
N ILE A 37 -18.19 2.26 -7.81
CA ILE A 37 -18.45 0.81 -7.92
C ILE A 37 -19.91 0.56 -7.60
N PHE A 38 -20.62 -0.04 -8.55
CA PHE A 38 -22.04 -0.33 -8.43
C PHE A 38 -22.27 -1.78 -8.03
N VAL A 39 -23.40 -2.02 -7.37
CA VAL A 39 -23.83 -3.38 -7.03
C VAL A 39 -24.05 -4.16 -8.33
N GLY A 40 -23.53 -5.39 -8.37
CA GLY A 40 -23.62 -6.25 -9.55
C GLY A 40 -22.38 -6.22 -10.44
N ALA A 41 -21.47 -5.28 -10.20
CA ALA A 41 -20.20 -5.24 -10.94
C ALA A 41 -19.26 -6.33 -10.46
N LEU A 42 -18.42 -6.82 -11.38
CA LEU A 42 -17.31 -7.71 -11.02
C LEU A 42 -16.16 -6.86 -10.51
N VAL A 43 -15.74 -7.09 -9.28
CA VAL A 43 -14.68 -6.31 -8.64
C VAL A 43 -13.42 -7.18 -8.50
N THR A 44 -12.31 -6.68 -9.04
CA THR A 44 -11.02 -7.35 -8.95
C THR A 44 -10.03 -6.47 -8.19
N CYS A 45 -9.41 -7.03 -7.17
CA CYS A 45 -8.41 -6.34 -6.37
C CYS A 45 -7.04 -6.95 -6.62
N THR A 46 -6.08 -6.13 -7.01
CA THR A 46 -4.69 -6.54 -7.27
C THR A 46 -3.77 -5.79 -6.31
N ALA A 47 -2.93 -6.52 -5.60
CA ALA A 47 -1.96 -5.94 -4.68
C ALA A 47 -0.55 -6.31 -5.13
N SER A 48 0.33 -5.33 -5.17
CA SER A 48 1.72 -5.50 -5.61
C SER A 48 2.68 -4.86 -4.62
N LEU A 49 3.70 -5.62 -4.21
CA LEU A 49 4.76 -5.09 -3.37
C LEU A 49 5.58 -4.09 -4.19
N VAL A 50 5.78 -2.88 -3.68
CA VAL A 50 6.51 -1.83 -4.40
C VAL A 50 7.77 -1.36 -3.67
N TYR A 51 7.85 -1.57 -2.37
CA TYR A 51 9.00 -1.13 -1.58
C TYR A 51 9.16 -1.97 -0.32
N VAL A 52 10.41 -2.25 0.06
CA VAL A 52 10.73 -2.94 1.31
C VAL A 52 11.83 -2.16 2.02
N GLY A 53 11.53 -1.69 3.23
CA GLY A 53 12.49 -1.08 4.13
C GLY A 53 12.92 -2.07 5.21
N ARG A 54 13.45 -1.56 6.32
CA ARG A 54 13.93 -2.43 7.40
C ARG A 54 12.79 -3.15 8.12
N THR A 55 11.75 -2.42 8.52
CA THR A 55 10.62 -2.98 9.27
C THR A 55 9.28 -2.81 8.56
N SER A 56 9.26 -2.06 7.45
CA SER A 56 8.03 -1.74 6.74
C SER A 56 8.12 -2.03 5.26
N MET A 57 6.97 -2.18 4.65
CA MET A 57 6.81 -2.43 3.22
C MET A 57 5.72 -1.52 2.69
N GLU A 58 5.77 -1.23 1.38
CA GLU A 58 4.67 -0.55 0.73
C GLU A 58 4.07 -1.46 -0.32
N VAL A 59 2.74 -1.51 -0.33
CA VAL A 59 1.95 -2.33 -1.24
C VAL A 59 0.99 -1.42 -1.98
N LEU A 60 1.08 -1.43 -3.31
CA LEU A 60 0.13 -0.72 -4.16
C LEU A 60 -1.07 -1.63 -4.40
N VAL A 61 -2.24 -1.15 -4.03
CA VAL A 61 -3.49 -1.89 -4.19
C VAL A 61 -4.37 -1.19 -5.21
N ARG A 62 -4.82 -1.92 -6.21
CA ARG A 62 -5.69 -1.43 -7.27
C ARG A 62 -6.98 -2.23 -7.28
N VAL A 63 -8.09 -1.52 -7.44
CA VAL A 63 -9.39 -2.13 -7.58
C VAL A 63 -9.94 -1.77 -8.95
N GLU A 64 -10.33 -2.78 -9.71
CA GLU A 64 -10.97 -2.63 -11.01
C GLU A 64 -12.42 -3.09 -10.89
N SER A 65 -13.28 -2.42 -11.61
CA SER A 65 -14.70 -2.73 -11.69
C SER A 65 -15.06 -3.04 -13.13
N GLU A 66 -15.79 -4.11 -13.33
CA GLU A 66 -16.25 -4.49 -14.67
C GLU A 66 -17.77 -4.64 -14.66
N ASP A 67 -18.43 -3.89 -15.56
CA ASP A 67 -19.84 -4.06 -15.85
C ASP A 67 -19.98 -5.17 -16.88
N LEU A 68 -20.48 -6.32 -16.42
CA LEU A 68 -20.59 -7.51 -17.26
C LEU A 68 -21.62 -7.36 -18.39
N GLU A 69 -22.57 -6.43 -18.26
CA GLU A 69 -23.58 -6.19 -19.29
C GLU A 69 -23.06 -5.33 -20.44
N SER A 70 -22.12 -4.42 -20.16
CA SER A 70 -21.63 -3.48 -21.17
C SER A 70 -20.56 -4.07 -22.07
N HIS A 71 -19.92 -5.17 -21.68
CA HIS A 71 -18.80 -5.81 -22.42
C HIS A 71 -17.61 -4.88 -22.71
N SER A 72 -17.49 -3.79 -21.98
CA SER A 72 -16.40 -2.82 -22.15
C SER A 72 -15.10 -3.21 -21.45
N GLY A 73 -15.13 -4.29 -20.65
CA GLY A 73 -13.97 -4.76 -19.89
C GLY A 73 -13.79 -4.03 -18.56
N PRO A 74 -12.76 -4.42 -17.80
CA PRO A 74 -12.51 -3.81 -16.49
C PRO A 74 -11.98 -2.38 -16.61
N GLU A 75 -12.39 -1.53 -15.69
CA GLU A 75 -11.94 -0.15 -15.57
C GLU A 75 -11.40 0.12 -14.17
N LYS A 76 -10.41 0.99 -14.05
CA LYS A 76 -9.88 1.39 -12.75
C LYS A 76 -10.95 2.12 -11.96
N ALA A 77 -11.22 1.63 -10.76
CA ALA A 77 -12.18 2.25 -9.86
C ALA A 77 -11.48 2.97 -8.70
N LEU A 78 -10.43 2.36 -8.17
CA LEU A 78 -9.82 2.84 -6.92
C LEU A 78 -8.38 2.33 -6.84
N SER A 79 -7.48 3.16 -6.29
CA SER A 79 -6.13 2.72 -5.98
C SER A 79 -5.65 3.39 -4.70
N ALA A 80 -4.73 2.75 -4.00
CA ALA A 80 -4.12 3.29 -2.78
C ALA A 80 -2.78 2.62 -2.52
N ASN A 81 -1.92 3.32 -1.79
CA ASN A 81 -0.64 2.79 -1.37
C ASN A 81 -0.69 2.51 0.14
N PHE A 82 -0.49 1.25 0.51
CA PHE A 82 -0.55 0.80 1.90
C PHE A 82 0.86 0.62 2.45
N THR A 83 1.14 1.26 3.59
CA THR A 83 2.38 1.01 4.32
C THR A 83 2.09 -0.03 5.40
N MET A 84 2.77 -1.17 5.29
CA MET A 84 2.62 -2.30 6.20
C MET A 84 3.87 -2.40 7.07
N VAL A 85 3.68 -2.63 8.36
CA VAL A 85 4.78 -2.78 9.31
C VAL A 85 4.82 -4.22 9.83
N CYS A 86 6.00 -4.82 9.76
CA CYS A 86 6.23 -6.16 10.29
C CYS A 86 6.34 -6.08 11.81
N MET A 87 5.56 -6.88 12.51
CA MET A 87 5.48 -6.85 13.97
C MET A 87 6.03 -8.12 14.58
N GLY A 88 6.84 -7.94 15.62
CA GLY A 88 7.34 -9.04 16.42
C GLY A 88 6.36 -9.49 17.50
N LYS A 89 6.70 -10.57 18.19
CA LYS A 89 5.88 -11.15 19.27
C LYS A 89 5.69 -10.19 20.45
N ASN A 90 6.61 -9.25 20.62
CA ASN A 90 6.55 -8.25 21.69
C ASN A 90 5.68 -7.03 21.36
N GLY A 91 4.99 -7.05 20.21
CA GLY A 91 4.15 -5.94 19.76
C GLY A 91 4.93 -4.75 19.22
N ARG A 92 6.23 -4.91 18.95
CA ARG A 92 7.08 -3.87 18.40
C ARG A 92 7.45 -4.18 16.94
N PRO A 93 7.78 -3.15 16.13
CA PRO A 93 8.26 -3.38 14.78
C PRO A 93 9.47 -4.32 14.78
N GLN A 94 9.49 -5.22 13.83
CA GLN A 94 10.55 -6.22 13.69
C GLN A 94 11.15 -6.12 12.30
N ALA A 95 12.47 -6.32 12.20
CA ALA A 95 13.16 -6.32 10.93
C ALA A 95 12.63 -7.43 10.03
N ILE A 96 12.39 -7.10 8.75
CA ILE A 96 11.89 -8.03 7.76
C ILE A 96 12.93 -9.08 7.39
N GLY A 97 14.21 -8.67 7.33
CA GLY A 97 15.33 -9.59 7.09
C GLY A 97 15.40 -10.15 5.68
N ARG A 98 14.69 -9.55 4.75
CA ARG A 98 14.68 -9.94 3.35
C ARG A 98 14.82 -8.73 2.46
N GLU A 99 15.55 -8.88 1.36
CA GLU A 99 15.66 -7.84 0.36
C GLU A 99 14.65 -8.05 -0.75
N TYR A 100 14.11 -6.95 -1.23
CA TYR A 100 13.30 -6.90 -2.44
C TYR A 100 14.09 -6.09 -3.48
N VAL A 101 14.37 -6.70 -4.62
CA VAL A 101 15.09 -6.04 -5.71
C VAL A 101 14.12 -5.82 -6.87
N PRO A 102 13.80 -4.57 -7.20
CA PRO A 102 12.95 -4.29 -8.36
C PRO A 102 13.70 -4.69 -9.64
N GLU A 103 13.06 -5.47 -10.50
CA GLU A 103 13.67 -5.99 -11.71
C GLU A 103 13.13 -5.34 -12.99
N THR A 104 11.81 -5.18 -13.08
CA THR A 104 11.19 -4.57 -14.26
C THR A 104 11.27 -3.04 -14.18
N GLU A 105 11.12 -2.39 -15.33
CA GLU A 105 11.10 -0.92 -15.39
C GLU A 105 9.96 -0.35 -14.54
N LEU A 106 8.80 -1.01 -14.55
CA LEU A 106 7.67 -0.59 -13.72
C LEU A 106 7.98 -0.74 -12.24
N GLU A 107 8.58 -1.86 -11.84
CA GLU A 107 8.97 -2.09 -10.44
C GLU A 107 9.99 -1.05 -9.98
N LYS A 108 10.96 -0.71 -10.81
CA LYS A 108 11.97 0.31 -10.51
C LYS A 108 11.34 1.70 -10.35
N LYS A 109 10.39 2.02 -11.22
CA LYS A 109 9.66 3.29 -11.15
C LYS A 109 8.86 3.39 -9.85
N LEU A 110 8.11 2.35 -9.51
CA LEU A 110 7.31 2.31 -8.29
C LEU A 110 8.17 2.35 -7.03
N TRP A 111 9.32 1.69 -7.06
CA TRP A 111 10.30 1.75 -5.97
C TRP A 111 10.80 3.17 -5.75
N LYS A 112 11.19 3.84 -6.83
CA LYS A 112 11.67 5.22 -6.76
C LYS A 112 10.62 6.18 -6.22
N GLU A 113 9.38 6.03 -6.68
CA GLU A 113 8.26 6.82 -6.18
C GLU A 113 8.04 6.60 -4.68
N ALA A 114 8.19 5.35 -4.22
CA ALA A 114 8.08 5.02 -2.81
C ALA A 114 9.20 5.65 -1.98
N GLU A 115 10.42 5.64 -2.49
CA GLU A 115 11.56 6.30 -1.83
C GLU A 115 11.30 7.80 -1.67
N GLU A 116 10.79 8.43 -2.71
CA GLU A 116 10.45 9.86 -2.70
C GLU A 116 9.37 10.18 -1.65
N ARG A 117 8.30 9.35 -1.58
CA ARG A 117 7.26 9.51 -0.58
C ARG A 117 7.82 9.41 0.83
N ARG A 118 8.70 8.44 1.06
CA ARG A 118 9.32 8.21 2.38
C ARG A 118 10.20 9.38 2.79
N GLU A 119 10.95 9.94 1.85
CA GLU A 119 11.79 11.10 2.12
C GLU A 119 10.95 12.31 2.52
N ILE A 120 9.86 12.57 1.82
CA ILE A 120 8.94 13.66 2.14
C ILE A 120 8.33 13.48 3.53
N ILE A 121 7.89 12.27 3.85
CA ILE A 121 7.32 11.95 5.17
C ILE A 121 8.36 12.16 6.27
N LYS A 122 9.57 11.73 6.03
CA LYS A 122 10.69 11.89 6.98
C LYS A 122 11.01 13.35 7.24
N GLN A 123 11.05 14.16 6.18
CA GLN A 123 11.26 15.60 6.28
C GLN A 123 10.13 16.28 7.07
N ARG A 124 8.88 15.93 6.80
CA ARG A 124 7.74 16.49 7.54
C ARG A 124 7.79 16.14 9.02
N LYS A 125 8.21 14.93 9.36
CA LYS A 125 8.39 14.52 10.76
C LYS A 125 9.49 15.31 11.44
N ALA A 126 10.60 15.55 10.74
CA ALA A 126 11.71 16.34 11.24
C ALA A 126 11.31 17.80 11.48
N GLU A 127 10.61 18.42 10.53
CA GLU A 127 10.07 19.76 10.65
C GLU A 127 9.10 19.89 11.83
N LYS A 128 8.24 18.88 12.00
CA LYS A 128 7.25 18.86 13.08
C LYS A 128 7.92 18.75 14.45
N LYS A 129 9.04 18.01 14.56
CA LYS A 129 9.83 17.90 15.79
C LYS A 129 10.61 19.18 16.08
N ALA A 130 11.05 19.88 15.03
CA ALA A 130 11.81 21.12 15.16
C ALA A 130 10.93 22.36 15.37
N ALA A 131 9.62 22.25 15.10
CA ALA A 131 8.69 23.36 15.25
C ALA A 131 8.54 23.75 16.73
N PRO A 132 8.56 25.06 17.05
CA PRO A 132 8.35 25.47 18.41
C PRO A 132 6.94 25.11 18.88
N THR A 133 6.85 24.54 20.08
CA THR A 133 5.57 24.20 20.68
C THR A 133 4.83 25.48 21.05
N CYS A 134 3.72 25.76 20.38
CA CYS A 134 2.79 26.79 20.80
C CYS A 134 2.04 26.28 22.04
N LYS A 135 2.21 27.02 23.12
CA LYS A 135 1.40 26.80 24.30
C LYS A 135 0.15 27.67 24.23
#